data_e7d16ce1f9fe2098bd31744a8bd64ca3
#
_entry.id   e7d16ce1f9fe2098bd31744a8bd64ca3
#
_cell.length_a   1.000
_cell.length_b   1.000
_cell.length_c   1.000
_cell.angle_alpha   90.00
_cell.angle_beta   90.00
_cell.angle_gamma   90.00
#
_symmetry.space_group_name_H-M   'P 1'
#
loop_
_entity.id
_entity.type
_entity.pdbx_description
1 polymer ?
#
loop_
_entity_poly.entity_id
_entity_poly.type
_entity_poly.pdbx_seq_one_letter_code
_entity_poly.pdbx_strand_id
1 'polypeptide(L)'
;MVKYVYTLGASGERIKVEELDRTVEYSYDELYRLTSETITKGKTKTTYTYAYDNVSNRTLKNVDGVETVYTYNELNQLVSEDGTTYEYDNAGNLVRVVGAGKTALYVYNADNKLVKATVQQGNNVVVETYTYDYAGNRTSKTTTINNHVEKVYYLNDNSSLTNVLAEYSANGDEICYY
;
A
#
# COMPACT_ATOMS: atom_id res chain seq x y z
N MET A 1 -6.27 -24.30 20.80
CA MET A 1 -7.38 -23.30 20.74
C MET A 1 -6.74 -21.94 20.92
N VAL A 2 -6.91 -21.01 19.98
CA VAL A 2 -6.43 -19.62 20.13
C VAL A 2 -7.47 -18.89 20.98
N LYS A 3 -7.03 -18.22 22.03
CA LYS A 3 -7.89 -17.44 22.93
C LYS A 3 -7.45 -15.97 22.85
N TYR A 4 -8.39 -15.08 22.57
CA TYR A 4 -8.24 -13.65 22.64
C TYR A 4 -9.11 -13.10 23.77
N VAL A 5 -8.53 -12.27 24.63
CA VAL A 5 -9.27 -11.55 25.68
C VAL A 5 -9.13 -10.06 25.38
N TYR A 6 -10.25 -9.37 25.24
CA TYR A 6 -10.31 -7.94 24.95
C TYR A 6 -10.71 -7.18 26.21
N THR A 7 -10.00 -6.08 26.49
CA THR A 7 -10.45 -5.05 27.41
C THR A 7 -10.88 -3.83 26.61
N LEU A 8 -12.07 -3.34 26.89
CA LEU A 8 -12.63 -2.16 26.24
C LEU A 8 -12.59 -0.96 27.18
N GLY A 9 -12.39 0.24 26.64
CA GLY A 9 -12.54 1.50 27.35
C GLY A 9 -13.99 1.90 27.54
N ALA A 10 -14.21 3.07 28.10
CA ALA A 10 -15.54 3.56 28.46
C ALA A 10 -16.48 3.79 27.26
N SER A 11 -15.92 4.06 26.08
CA SER A 11 -16.64 4.29 24.83
C SER A 11 -16.69 3.05 23.92
N GLY A 12 -16.18 1.91 24.40
CA GLY A 12 -16.15 0.65 23.66
C GLY A 12 -14.90 0.46 22.79
N GLU A 13 -13.96 1.40 22.81
CA GLU A 13 -12.66 1.28 22.13
C GLU A 13 -11.83 0.16 22.76
N ARG A 14 -11.03 -0.53 21.95
CA ARG A 14 -10.16 -1.60 22.43
C ARG A 14 -8.90 -1.01 23.05
N ILE A 15 -8.72 -1.14 24.37
CA ILE A 15 -7.55 -0.63 25.10
C ILE A 15 -6.52 -1.72 25.39
N LYS A 16 -6.91 -3.02 25.33
CA LYS A 16 -5.99 -4.14 25.55
C LYS A 16 -6.46 -5.39 24.83
N VAL A 17 -5.51 -6.17 24.31
CA VAL A 17 -5.71 -7.54 23.82
C VAL A 17 -4.70 -8.45 24.50
N GLU A 18 -5.19 -9.54 25.11
CA GLU A 18 -4.35 -10.62 25.63
C GLU A 18 -4.47 -11.82 24.71
N GLU A 19 -3.35 -12.28 24.18
CA GLU A 19 -3.19 -13.47 23.36
C GLU A 19 -2.38 -14.52 24.11
N LEU A 20 -2.22 -15.71 23.55
CA LEU A 20 -1.54 -16.82 24.22
C LEU A 20 -0.12 -16.46 24.69
N ASP A 21 0.63 -15.69 23.89
CA ASP A 21 2.06 -15.42 24.09
C ASP A 21 2.41 -13.92 24.05
N ARG A 22 1.42 -13.04 23.89
CA ARG A 22 1.64 -11.59 23.90
C ARG A 22 0.44 -10.81 24.44
N THR A 23 0.73 -9.60 24.86
CA THR A 23 -0.26 -8.59 25.21
C THR A 23 -0.06 -7.37 24.34
N VAL A 24 -1.14 -6.77 23.87
CA VAL A 24 -1.13 -5.50 23.13
C VAL A 24 -1.98 -4.49 23.87
N GLU A 25 -1.43 -3.31 24.16
CA GLU A 25 -2.10 -2.20 24.83
C GLU A 25 -2.20 -1.02 23.85
N TYR A 26 -3.33 -0.32 23.88
CA TYR A 26 -3.64 0.79 22.97
C TYR A 26 -4.03 2.04 23.74
N SER A 27 -3.66 3.20 23.20
CA SER A 27 -4.11 4.50 23.66
C SER A 27 -4.64 5.33 22.49
N TYR A 28 -5.59 6.20 22.76
CA TYR A 28 -6.28 7.01 21.76
C TYR A 28 -6.34 8.46 22.23
N ASP A 29 -6.49 9.38 21.27
CA ASP A 29 -6.80 10.78 21.57
C ASP A 29 -8.32 10.99 21.72
N GLU A 30 -8.72 12.25 21.94
CA GLU A 30 -10.13 12.62 22.09
C GLU A 30 -10.99 12.40 20.83
N LEU A 31 -10.37 12.25 19.67
CA LEU A 31 -11.00 11.91 18.39
C LEU A 31 -10.98 10.40 18.09
N TYR A 32 -10.61 9.57 19.09
CA TYR A 32 -10.45 8.11 18.96
C TYR A 32 -9.42 7.67 17.92
N ARG A 33 -8.42 8.51 17.61
CA ARG A 33 -7.29 8.13 16.76
C ARG A 33 -6.23 7.44 17.62
N LEU A 34 -5.66 6.35 17.13
CA LEU A 34 -4.65 5.57 17.83
C LEU A 34 -3.37 6.42 18.06
N THR A 35 -3.04 6.72 19.30
CA THR A 35 -1.81 7.48 19.66
C THR A 35 -0.68 6.59 20.13
N SER A 36 -0.98 5.39 20.64
CA SER A 36 0.04 4.42 21.06
C SER A 36 -0.45 2.99 20.92
N GLU A 37 0.48 2.11 20.54
CA GLU A 37 0.35 0.66 20.60
C GLU A 37 1.60 0.09 21.26
N THR A 38 1.43 -0.70 22.33
CA THR A 38 2.53 -1.38 23.01
C THR A 38 2.34 -2.88 22.95
N ILE A 39 3.27 -3.57 22.32
CA ILE A 39 3.30 -5.03 22.19
C ILE A 39 4.31 -5.58 23.18
N THR A 40 3.85 -6.44 24.12
CA THR A 40 4.69 -7.14 25.09
C THR A 40 4.65 -8.64 24.81
N LYS A 41 5.81 -9.22 24.52
CA LYS A 41 5.99 -10.66 24.31
C LYS A 41 7.15 -11.15 25.16
N GLY A 42 6.84 -11.90 26.22
CA GLY A 42 7.83 -12.32 27.20
C GLY A 42 8.50 -11.11 27.88
N LYS A 43 9.81 -10.94 27.66
CA LYS A 43 10.57 -9.80 28.18
C LYS A 43 10.75 -8.67 27.15
N THR A 44 10.32 -8.89 25.93
CA THR A 44 10.44 -7.89 24.85
C THR A 44 9.22 -6.99 24.84
N LYS A 45 9.47 -5.68 24.75
CA LYS A 45 8.43 -4.67 24.64
C LYS A 45 8.77 -3.78 23.43
N THR A 46 7.81 -3.60 22.53
CA THR A 46 7.90 -2.68 21.41
C THR A 46 6.77 -1.67 21.51
N THR A 47 7.10 -0.40 21.43
CA THR A 47 6.13 0.69 21.53
C THR A 47 6.10 1.48 20.24
N TYR A 48 4.91 1.63 19.68
CA TYR A 48 4.59 2.49 18.55
C TYR A 48 3.85 3.71 19.10
N THR A 49 4.24 4.91 18.66
CA THR A 49 3.47 6.12 18.93
C THR A 49 3.20 6.87 17.63
N TYR A 50 2.08 7.59 17.61
CA TYR A 50 1.58 8.28 16.43
C TYR A 50 1.13 9.69 16.78
N ALA A 51 1.39 10.65 15.86
CA ALA A 51 0.83 11.99 15.91
C ALA A 51 0.06 12.28 14.62
N TYR A 52 -0.88 13.21 14.70
CA TYR A 52 -1.78 13.54 13.61
C TYR A 52 -1.93 15.06 13.51
N ASP A 53 -2.20 15.55 12.30
CA ASP A 53 -2.64 16.92 12.08
C ASP A 53 -4.14 17.09 12.40
N ASN A 54 -4.63 18.32 12.21
CA ASN A 54 -6.02 18.69 12.51
C ASN A 54 -7.05 18.03 11.59
N VAL A 55 -6.64 17.52 10.41
CA VAL A 55 -7.50 16.82 9.45
C VAL A 55 -7.30 15.31 9.47
N SER A 56 -6.58 14.81 10.50
CA SER A 56 -6.33 13.40 10.80
C SER A 56 -5.34 12.69 9.88
N ASN A 57 -4.50 13.41 9.15
CA ASN A 57 -3.34 12.81 8.52
C ASN A 57 -2.29 12.47 9.60
N ARG A 58 -1.70 11.28 9.53
CA ARG A 58 -0.62 10.88 10.45
C ARG A 58 0.68 11.62 10.12
N THR A 59 1.13 12.52 11.00
CA THR A 59 2.34 13.32 10.80
C THR A 59 3.60 12.68 11.37
N LEU A 60 3.46 11.76 12.32
CA LEU A 60 4.58 11.07 12.96
C LEU A 60 4.20 9.60 13.26
N LYS A 61 5.16 8.71 13.05
CA LYS A 61 5.22 7.37 13.64
C LYS A 61 6.56 7.23 14.34
N ASN A 62 6.57 6.76 15.58
CA ASN A 62 7.79 6.43 16.31
C ASN A 62 7.72 4.97 16.73
N VAL A 63 8.81 4.21 16.54
CA VAL A 63 8.94 2.82 16.96
C VAL A 63 10.18 2.72 17.83
N ASP A 64 10.01 2.57 19.14
CA ASP A 64 11.09 2.44 20.13
C ASP A 64 12.17 3.54 20.01
N GLY A 65 11.75 4.78 19.67
CA GLY A 65 12.63 5.94 19.51
C GLY A 65 13.06 6.23 18.06
N VAL A 66 12.73 5.37 17.10
CA VAL A 66 12.98 5.62 15.67
C VAL A 66 11.76 6.31 15.05
N GLU A 67 11.96 7.53 14.57
CA GLU A 67 10.88 8.37 14.04
C GLU A 67 10.80 8.31 12.52
N THR A 68 9.58 8.27 12.02
CA THR A 68 9.21 8.48 10.61
C THR A 68 8.28 9.68 10.56
N VAL A 69 8.65 10.71 9.81
CA VAL A 69 7.85 11.94 9.62
C VAL A 69 7.14 11.90 8.29
N TYR A 70 5.87 12.31 8.28
CA TYR A 70 5.00 12.37 7.11
C TYR A 70 4.58 13.81 6.85
N THR A 71 4.61 14.23 5.58
CA THR A 71 4.08 15.54 5.18
C THR A 71 3.04 15.39 4.08
N TYR A 72 2.08 16.28 4.07
CA TYR A 72 0.94 16.24 3.15
C TYR A 72 0.75 17.58 2.46
N ASN A 73 0.15 17.58 1.28
CA ASN A 73 -0.27 18.78 0.58
C ASN A 73 -1.68 19.23 1.04
N GLU A 74 -2.18 20.33 0.47
CA GLU A 74 -3.51 20.88 0.77
C GLU A 74 -4.67 19.95 0.40
N LEU A 75 -4.43 18.93 -0.44
CA LEU A 75 -5.39 17.90 -0.82
C LEU A 75 -5.32 16.63 0.04
N ASN A 76 -4.57 16.68 1.17
CA ASN A 76 -4.31 15.55 2.07
C ASN A 76 -3.59 14.37 1.40
N GLN A 77 -2.84 14.63 0.33
CA GLN A 77 -2.00 13.62 -0.32
C GLN A 77 -0.62 13.61 0.32
N LEU A 78 -0.09 12.43 0.62
CA LEU A 78 1.26 12.26 1.18
C LEU A 78 2.32 12.74 0.19
N VAL A 79 3.11 13.75 0.53
CA VAL A 79 4.18 14.29 -0.33
C VAL A 79 5.57 13.89 0.13
N SER A 80 5.75 13.53 1.41
CA SER A 80 7.01 12.93 1.85
C SER A 80 6.85 11.99 3.05
N GLU A 81 7.72 10.98 3.10
CA GLU A 81 7.88 10.02 4.21
C GLU A 81 9.33 9.59 4.27
N ASP A 82 10.04 9.86 5.37
CA ASP A 82 11.40 9.39 5.66
C ASP A 82 12.36 9.50 4.43
N GLY A 83 12.42 10.71 3.82
CA GLY A 83 13.27 10.97 2.65
C GLY A 83 12.74 10.41 1.32
N THR A 84 11.60 9.74 1.32
CA THR A 84 10.86 9.37 0.10
C THR A 84 9.90 10.51 -0.24
N THR A 85 9.81 10.89 -1.52
CA THR A 85 8.90 11.92 -2.02
C THR A 85 7.89 11.35 -3.00
N TYR A 86 6.71 11.97 -3.04
CA TYR A 86 5.56 11.55 -3.83
C TYR A 86 5.01 12.74 -4.62
N GLU A 87 4.73 12.54 -5.90
CA GLU A 87 4.15 13.56 -6.77
C GLU A 87 2.86 13.03 -7.42
N TYR A 88 1.88 13.91 -7.59
CA TYR A 88 0.55 13.57 -8.11
C TYR A 88 0.21 14.46 -9.31
N ASP A 89 -0.60 13.94 -10.23
CA ASP A 89 -1.21 14.72 -11.28
C ASP A 89 -2.45 15.49 -10.77
N ASN A 90 -3.03 16.31 -11.67
CA ASN A 90 -4.24 17.09 -11.33
C ASN A 90 -5.49 16.25 -11.07
N ALA A 91 -5.50 14.98 -11.46
CA ALA A 91 -6.58 14.02 -11.17
C ALA A 91 -6.36 13.28 -9.86
N GLY A 92 -5.23 13.53 -9.16
CA GLY A 92 -4.87 12.88 -7.91
C GLY A 92 -4.15 11.54 -8.07
N ASN A 93 -3.76 11.15 -9.28
CA ASN A 93 -3.01 9.93 -9.49
C ASN A 93 -1.56 10.14 -9.08
N LEU A 94 -0.96 9.15 -8.39
CA LEU A 94 0.45 9.14 -8.05
C LEU A 94 1.29 8.95 -9.34
N VAL A 95 2.09 9.96 -9.72
CA VAL A 95 2.88 9.91 -10.97
C VAL A 95 4.36 9.67 -10.73
N ARG A 96 4.87 9.95 -9.51
CA ARG A 96 6.28 9.77 -9.21
C ARG A 96 6.52 9.46 -7.73
N VAL A 97 7.47 8.53 -7.48
CA VAL A 97 8.02 8.24 -6.15
C VAL A 97 9.53 8.22 -6.24
N VAL A 98 10.21 8.92 -5.33
CA VAL A 98 11.67 8.93 -5.25
C VAL A 98 12.10 8.75 -3.80
N GLY A 99 12.90 7.73 -3.54
CA GLY A 99 13.44 7.48 -2.20
C GLY A 99 14.25 6.19 -2.14
N ALA A 100 15.16 6.08 -1.15
CA ALA A 100 15.99 4.91 -0.87
C ALA A 100 16.72 4.36 -2.13
N GLY A 101 17.23 5.24 -3.00
CA GLY A 101 17.92 4.86 -4.25
C GLY A 101 17.02 4.28 -5.33
N LYS A 102 15.70 4.44 -5.19
CA LYS A 102 14.66 3.98 -6.13
C LYS A 102 13.88 5.16 -6.68
N THR A 103 13.57 5.12 -7.99
CA THR A 103 12.60 6.01 -8.63
C THR A 103 11.53 5.17 -9.30
N ALA A 104 10.27 5.51 -9.06
CA ALA A 104 9.14 4.94 -9.76
C ALA A 104 8.36 6.06 -10.48
N LEU A 105 7.99 5.80 -11.74
CA LEU A 105 7.19 6.71 -12.58
C LEU A 105 5.95 5.97 -13.05
N TYR A 106 4.81 6.63 -13.02
CA TYR A 106 3.52 6.08 -13.40
C TYR A 106 2.84 6.97 -14.44
N VAL A 107 2.21 6.35 -15.41
CA VAL A 107 1.45 7.05 -16.46
C VAL A 107 0.05 6.48 -16.50
N TYR A 108 -0.93 7.35 -16.54
CA TYR A 108 -2.35 7.01 -16.59
C TYR A 108 -2.98 7.49 -17.88
N ASN A 109 -4.03 6.81 -18.34
CA ASN A 109 -4.85 7.26 -19.46
C ASN A 109 -5.94 8.24 -18.97
N ALA A 110 -6.78 8.71 -19.91
CA ALA A 110 -7.87 9.65 -19.62
C ALA A 110 -8.93 9.07 -18.66
N ASP A 111 -9.03 7.74 -18.51
CA ASP A 111 -9.95 7.05 -17.60
C ASP A 111 -9.30 6.77 -16.23
N ASN A 112 -8.16 7.42 -15.93
CA ASN A 112 -7.37 7.20 -14.70
C ASN A 112 -6.91 5.73 -14.51
N LYS A 113 -6.73 4.98 -15.61
CA LYS A 113 -6.16 3.63 -15.57
C LYS A 113 -4.65 3.70 -15.74
N LEU A 114 -3.89 3.01 -14.89
CA LEU A 114 -2.44 2.92 -15.00
C LEU A 114 -2.05 2.18 -16.31
N VAL A 115 -1.44 2.87 -17.26
CA VAL A 115 -1.02 2.27 -18.55
C VAL A 115 0.47 1.97 -18.61
N LYS A 116 1.29 2.60 -17.75
CA LYS A 116 2.72 2.31 -17.67
C LYS A 116 3.25 2.57 -16.27
N ALA A 117 4.10 1.67 -15.78
CA ALA A 117 4.96 1.86 -14.62
C ALA A 117 6.42 1.67 -15.02
N THR A 118 7.30 2.53 -14.54
CA THR A 118 8.75 2.40 -14.73
C THR A 118 9.39 2.48 -13.35
N VAL A 119 10.11 1.45 -12.95
CA VAL A 119 10.83 1.41 -11.67
C VAL A 119 12.31 1.25 -11.95
N GLN A 120 13.09 2.20 -11.45
CA GLN A 120 14.54 2.19 -11.52
C GLN A 120 15.14 2.07 -10.11
N GLN A 121 16.06 1.13 -9.95
CA GLN A 121 16.87 0.97 -8.72
C GLN A 121 18.31 0.67 -9.12
N GLY A 122 19.20 1.63 -8.92
CA GLY A 122 20.55 1.58 -9.47
C GLY A 122 20.49 1.48 -11.00
N ASN A 123 21.16 0.45 -11.55
CA ASN A 123 21.18 0.16 -12.99
C ASN A 123 20.01 -0.72 -13.46
N ASN A 124 19.20 -1.25 -12.55
CA ASN A 124 18.07 -2.09 -12.90
C ASN A 124 16.86 -1.22 -13.23
N VAL A 125 16.29 -1.43 -14.41
CA VAL A 125 15.06 -0.77 -14.86
C VAL A 125 14.04 -1.84 -15.21
N VAL A 126 12.87 -1.74 -14.58
CA VAL A 126 11.69 -2.54 -14.88
C VAL A 126 10.64 -1.62 -15.49
N VAL A 127 10.15 -1.97 -16.66
CA VAL A 127 9.03 -1.27 -17.31
C VAL A 127 7.86 -2.22 -17.44
N GLU A 128 6.71 -1.80 -16.94
CA GLU A 128 5.46 -2.53 -17.12
C GLU A 128 4.49 -1.65 -17.91
N THR A 129 3.78 -2.24 -18.87
CA THR A 129 2.69 -1.61 -19.60
C THR A 129 1.43 -2.45 -19.50
N TYR A 130 0.28 -1.78 -19.49
CA TYR A 130 -1.01 -2.40 -19.26
C TYR A 130 -2.01 -1.98 -20.32
N THR A 131 -2.87 -2.91 -20.74
CA THR A 131 -4.02 -2.64 -21.61
C THR A 131 -5.32 -3.00 -20.90
N TYR A 132 -6.39 -2.35 -21.30
CA TYR A 132 -7.72 -2.49 -20.70
C TYR A 132 -8.77 -2.63 -21.77
N ASP A 133 -9.85 -3.33 -21.47
CA ASP A 133 -11.06 -3.35 -22.29
C ASP A 133 -11.92 -2.08 -22.04
N TYR A 134 -13.05 -1.98 -22.77
CA TYR A 134 -13.97 -0.86 -22.64
C TYR A 134 -14.67 -0.78 -21.27
N ALA A 135 -14.75 -1.90 -20.53
CA ALA A 135 -15.30 -1.96 -19.17
C ALA A 135 -14.27 -1.58 -18.10
N GLY A 136 -13.00 -1.36 -18.51
CA GLY A 136 -11.89 -0.99 -17.64
C GLY A 136 -11.20 -2.17 -16.96
N ASN A 137 -11.45 -3.41 -17.40
CA ASN A 137 -10.76 -4.60 -16.92
C ASN A 137 -9.41 -4.72 -17.63
N ARG A 138 -8.36 -5.07 -16.89
CA ARG A 138 -7.03 -5.25 -17.47
C ARG A 138 -7.00 -6.50 -18.35
N THR A 139 -6.63 -6.32 -19.62
CA THR A 139 -6.56 -7.40 -20.62
C THR A 139 -5.15 -7.92 -20.86
N SER A 140 -4.12 -7.09 -20.59
CA SER A 140 -2.74 -7.59 -20.63
C SER A 140 -1.80 -6.78 -19.72
N LYS A 141 -0.68 -7.43 -19.39
CA LYS A 141 0.51 -6.84 -18.79
C LYS A 141 1.72 -7.25 -19.61
N THR A 142 2.57 -6.28 -19.98
CA THR A 142 3.90 -6.54 -20.55
C THR A 142 4.95 -6.04 -19.58
N THR A 143 5.87 -6.91 -19.18
CA THR A 143 7.01 -6.59 -18.30
C THR A 143 8.29 -6.63 -19.11
N THR A 144 9.11 -5.58 -19.02
CA THR A 144 10.43 -5.51 -19.66
C THR A 144 11.49 -5.31 -18.59
N ILE A 145 12.46 -6.22 -18.53
CA ILE A 145 13.63 -6.18 -17.63
C ILE A 145 14.88 -6.45 -18.45
N ASN A 146 15.80 -5.49 -18.51
CA ASN A 146 17.07 -5.65 -19.23
C ASN A 146 16.89 -6.16 -20.68
N ASN A 147 15.93 -5.61 -21.43
CA ASN A 147 15.53 -6.00 -22.78
C ASN A 147 14.83 -7.39 -22.88
N HIS A 148 14.67 -8.11 -21.79
CA HIS A 148 13.79 -9.29 -21.77
C HIS A 148 12.36 -8.86 -21.61
N VAL A 149 11.46 -9.36 -22.49
CA VAL A 149 10.05 -8.98 -22.54
C VAL A 149 9.20 -10.20 -22.26
N GLU A 150 8.36 -10.09 -21.25
CA GLU A 150 7.29 -11.04 -20.94
C GLU A 150 5.94 -10.36 -21.13
N LYS A 151 4.97 -11.09 -21.68
CA LYS A 151 3.60 -10.63 -21.79
C LYS A 151 2.62 -11.67 -21.28
N VAL A 152 1.68 -11.21 -20.46
CA VAL A 152 0.59 -11.99 -19.89
C VAL A 152 -0.74 -11.39 -20.36
N TYR A 153 -1.66 -12.23 -20.79
CA TYR A 153 -3.04 -11.87 -21.11
C TYR A 153 -3.97 -12.39 -20.01
N TYR A 154 -5.01 -11.62 -19.72
CA TYR A 154 -6.01 -11.94 -18.71
C TYR A 154 -7.35 -12.28 -19.36
N LEU A 155 -7.89 -13.45 -19.06
CA LEU A 155 -9.28 -13.78 -19.35
C LEU A 155 -10.11 -13.32 -18.14
N ASN A 156 -11.01 -12.38 -18.38
CA ASN A 156 -11.89 -11.82 -17.35
C ASN A 156 -13.30 -12.38 -17.46
N ASP A 157 -13.91 -12.71 -16.31
CA ASP A 157 -15.35 -12.89 -16.21
C ASP A 157 -16.00 -11.52 -16.10
N ASN A 158 -16.81 -11.15 -17.08
CA ASN A 158 -17.54 -9.89 -17.13
C ASN A 158 -18.97 -9.98 -16.54
N SER A 159 -19.24 -10.98 -15.69
CA SER A 159 -20.48 -11.04 -14.91
C SER A 159 -20.50 -9.93 -13.84
N SER A 160 -21.36 -9.98 -12.84
CA SER A 160 -21.61 -8.86 -11.90
C SER A 160 -20.40 -8.34 -11.10
N LEU A 161 -19.37 -9.17 -10.87
CA LEU A 161 -18.08 -8.78 -10.26
C LEU A 161 -16.98 -9.36 -11.15
N THR A 162 -16.23 -8.48 -11.81
CA THR A 162 -15.15 -8.93 -12.71
C THR A 162 -14.04 -9.61 -11.92
N ASN A 163 -13.80 -10.88 -12.26
CA ASN A 163 -12.69 -11.67 -11.74
C ASN A 163 -11.79 -12.10 -12.88
N VAL A 164 -10.49 -12.22 -12.65
CA VAL A 164 -9.60 -12.92 -13.58
C VAL A 164 -9.90 -14.42 -13.48
N LEU A 165 -10.25 -15.06 -14.58
CA LEU A 165 -10.49 -16.51 -14.65
C LEU A 165 -9.20 -17.26 -14.97
N ALA A 166 -8.38 -16.73 -15.88
CA ALA A 166 -7.14 -17.36 -16.29
C ALA A 166 -6.12 -16.35 -16.80
N GLU A 167 -4.87 -16.74 -16.76
CA GLU A 167 -3.73 -16.03 -17.33
C GLU A 167 -3.07 -16.86 -18.42
N TYR A 168 -2.69 -16.21 -19.53
CA TYR A 168 -2.07 -16.84 -20.68
C TYR A 168 -0.77 -16.13 -21.07
N SER A 169 0.23 -16.91 -21.51
CA SER A 169 1.46 -16.40 -22.08
C SER A 169 1.22 -15.69 -23.42
N ALA A 170 2.23 -15.02 -23.96
CA ALA A 170 2.19 -14.43 -25.31
C ALA A 170 1.95 -15.49 -26.42
N ASN A 171 2.31 -16.75 -26.18
CA ASN A 171 2.13 -17.85 -27.11
C ASN A 171 0.75 -18.54 -26.97
N GLY A 172 -0.07 -18.11 -26.00
CA GLY A 172 -1.37 -18.70 -25.73
C GLY A 172 -1.35 -19.89 -24.75
N ASP A 173 -0.19 -20.17 -24.13
CA ASP A 173 -0.09 -21.21 -23.11
C ASP A 173 -0.73 -20.73 -21.81
N GLU A 174 -1.57 -21.56 -21.19
CA GLU A 174 -2.15 -21.26 -19.87
C GLU A 174 -1.08 -21.22 -18.80
N ILE A 175 -1.03 -20.12 -18.05
CA ILE A 175 -0.10 -19.91 -16.93
C ILE A 175 -0.79 -20.29 -15.62
N CYS A 176 -2.02 -19.81 -15.43
CA CYS A 176 -2.81 -20.03 -14.22
C CYS A 176 -4.30 -19.99 -14.54
N TYR A 177 -5.08 -20.79 -13.82
CA TYR A 177 -6.55 -20.77 -13.80
C TYR A 177 -7.02 -20.60 -12.36
N TYR A 178 -8.01 -19.68 -12.11
CA TYR A 178 -8.50 -19.31 -10.78
C TYR A 178 -9.87 -19.88 -10.47
#